data_52bf9050e7b659c7bbef50ea0fec57c6
#
_entry.id   52bf9050e7b659c7bbef50ea0fec57c6
#
_cell.length_a   1.000
_cell.length_b   1.000
_cell.length_c   1.000
_cell.angle_alpha   90.00
_cell.angle_beta   90.00
_cell.angle_gamma   90.00
#
_symmetry.space_group_name_H-M   'P 1'
#
loop_
_entity.id
_entity.type
_entity.pdbx_description
1 polymer ?
#
loop_
_entity_poly.entity_id
_entity_poly.type
_entity_poly.pdbx_seq_one_letter_code
_entity_poly.pdbx_strand_id
1 'polypeptide(L)'
;MTVAKAKQGVPNARDYIGNADGPSPKPRAGMDAWIKLAIEHSNGALWNNGSWGQRDMRGKPGSLSVHATGRAVDLSYRKSEKNPKANRKDALTFLNKVLENANELGIQCVLDYFPEKFGRGWRCDRQSWEKYTKATIHGAPAGDWFHIEISPQAADSVIWVKAAFLKVFGEIPQN
;
A
#
# COMPACT_ATOMS: atom_id res chain seq x y z
N MET A 1 -16.39 8.34 -2.34
CA MET A 1 -15.59 8.50 -3.57
C MET A 1 -16.16 7.61 -4.65
N THR A 2 -16.09 8.05 -5.91
CA THR A 2 -16.52 7.22 -7.04
C THR A 2 -15.39 6.30 -7.44
N VAL A 3 -15.72 5.05 -7.77
CA VAL A 3 -14.76 4.11 -8.36
C VAL A 3 -14.17 4.71 -9.64
N ALA A 4 -12.84 4.81 -9.71
CA ALA A 4 -12.19 5.26 -10.93
C ALA A 4 -11.97 4.07 -11.87
N LYS A 5 -12.54 4.17 -13.06
CA LYS A 5 -12.48 3.11 -14.07
C LYS A 5 -11.07 2.92 -14.62
N ALA A 6 -10.74 1.69 -14.95
CA ALA A 6 -9.51 1.34 -15.65
C ALA A 6 -9.35 2.16 -16.92
N LYS A 7 -8.16 2.74 -17.13
CA LYS A 7 -7.89 3.52 -18.35
C LYS A 7 -7.87 2.60 -19.57
N GLN A 8 -8.64 2.99 -20.59
CA GLN A 8 -8.69 2.28 -21.85
C GLN A 8 -7.30 2.22 -22.52
N GLY A 9 -6.93 1.06 -23.04
CA GLY A 9 -5.64 0.85 -23.70
C GLY A 9 -4.44 0.64 -22.77
N VAL A 10 -4.64 0.66 -21.44
CA VAL A 10 -3.58 0.34 -20.49
C VAL A 10 -3.64 -1.15 -20.15
N PRO A 11 -2.61 -1.94 -20.49
CA PRO A 11 -2.59 -3.37 -20.18
C PRO A 11 -2.73 -3.62 -18.68
N ASN A 12 -3.54 -4.62 -18.32
CA ASN A 12 -3.75 -5.06 -16.95
C ASN A 12 -4.31 -3.98 -15.98
N ALA A 13 -4.81 -2.85 -16.50
CA ALA A 13 -5.47 -1.84 -15.66
C ALA A 13 -6.75 -2.40 -15.03
N ARG A 14 -6.98 -2.06 -13.77
CA ARG A 14 -8.16 -2.46 -13.00
C ARG A 14 -8.87 -1.24 -12.42
N ASP A 15 -10.15 -1.34 -12.16
CA ASP A 15 -10.89 -0.27 -11.49
C ASP A 15 -10.28 0.03 -10.10
N TYR A 16 -10.04 1.29 -9.82
CA TYR A 16 -9.58 1.74 -8.51
C TYR A 16 -10.78 1.99 -7.60
N ILE A 17 -10.89 1.21 -6.54
CA ILE A 17 -12.06 1.20 -5.65
C ILE A 17 -11.99 2.32 -4.60
N GLY A 18 -10.78 2.70 -4.15
CA GLY A 18 -10.63 3.68 -3.09
C GLY A 18 -11.35 3.25 -1.81
N ASN A 19 -12.26 4.08 -1.30
CA ASN A 19 -13.07 3.81 -0.10
C ASN A 19 -14.54 3.48 -0.42
N ALA A 20 -14.84 3.08 -1.65
CA ALA A 20 -16.23 2.83 -2.10
C ALA A 20 -16.90 1.62 -1.42
N ASP A 21 -16.13 0.70 -0.82
CA ASP A 21 -16.64 -0.44 -0.05
C ASP A 21 -17.05 -0.09 1.40
N GLY A 22 -16.86 1.16 1.81
CA GLY A 22 -17.26 1.64 3.12
C GLY A 22 -16.34 1.19 4.28
N PRO A 23 -16.67 1.57 5.52
CA PRO A 23 -15.84 1.27 6.68
C PRO A 23 -15.91 -0.20 7.07
N SER A 24 -14.76 -0.76 7.48
CA SER A 24 -14.69 -2.08 8.10
C SER A 24 -14.82 -1.95 9.62
N PRO A 25 -15.63 -2.78 10.28
CA PRO A 25 -15.79 -2.71 11.74
C PRO A 25 -14.53 -3.18 12.51
N LYS A 26 -13.59 -3.84 11.84
CA LYS A 26 -12.37 -4.41 12.42
C LYS A 26 -11.26 -4.53 11.36
N PRO A 27 -10.01 -4.80 11.77
CA PRO A 27 -8.94 -5.18 10.83
C PRO A 27 -9.37 -6.36 9.95
N ARG A 28 -8.89 -6.41 8.71
CA ARG A 28 -9.19 -7.50 7.76
C ARG A 28 -8.03 -8.48 7.72
N ALA A 29 -8.30 -9.76 7.89
CA ALA A 29 -7.29 -10.79 8.09
C ALA A 29 -6.31 -10.94 6.91
N GLY A 30 -6.77 -10.76 5.68
CA GLY A 30 -5.89 -10.75 4.50
C GLY A 30 -4.95 -9.55 4.50
N MET A 31 -5.40 -8.36 4.96
CA MET A 31 -4.52 -7.19 5.11
C MET A 31 -3.45 -7.42 6.18
N ASP A 32 -3.80 -8.02 7.31
CA ASP A 32 -2.83 -8.34 8.36
C ASP A 32 -1.77 -9.35 7.84
N ALA A 33 -2.20 -10.36 7.08
CA ALA A 33 -1.28 -11.31 6.42
C ALA A 33 -0.39 -10.61 5.38
N TRP A 34 -0.94 -9.68 4.58
CA TRP A 34 -0.21 -8.91 3.60
C TRP A 34 0.89 -8.07 4.26
N ILE A 35 0.57 -7.37 5.36
CA ILE A 35 1.52 -6.56 6.13
C ILE A 35 2.67 -7.43 6.66
N LYS A 36 2.34 -8.57 7.28
CA LYS A 36 3.34 -9.50 7.82
C LYS A 36 4.31 -9.94 6.73
N LEU A 37 3.79 -10.44 5.61
CA LEU A 37 4.62 -10.93 4.50
C LEU A 37 5.44 -9.81 3.85
N ALA A 38 4.90 -8.59 3.73
CA ALA A 38 5.64 -7.44 3.22
C ALA A 38 6.86 -7.09 4.09
N ILE A 39 6.71 -7.13 5.42
CA ILE A 39 7.81 -6.89 6.35
C ILE A 39 8.87 -8.01 6.24
N GLU A 40 8.46 -9.27 6.19
CA GLU A 40 9.34 -10.43 6.06
C GLU A 40 10.10 -10.40 4.74
N HIS A 41 9.42 -10.25 3.60
CA HIS A 41 10.06 -10.23 2.28
C HIS A 41 10.86 -8.95 1.98
N SER A 42 10.63 -7.86 2.71
CA SER A 42 11.52 -6.68 2.68
C SER A 42 12.76 -6.85 3.57
N ASN A 43 12.95 -8.02 4.22
CA ASN A 43 14.03 -8.30 5.18
C ASN A 43 14.13 -7.27 6.31
N GLY A 44 12.98 -6.74 6.75
CA GLY A 44 12.89 -5.72 7.78
C GLY A 44 13.25 -4.30 7.33
N ALA A 45 13.39 -4.07 6.02
CA ALA A 45 13.55 -2.71 5.48
C ALA A 45 12.30 -1.84 5.69
N LEU A 46 11.14 -2.49 5.91
CA LEU A 46 9.85 -1.88 6.17
C LEU A 46 9.28 -2.34 7.52
N TRP A 47 8.49 -1.49 8.15
CA TRP A 47 7.72 -1.81 9.35
C TRP A 47 6.35 -1.14 9.32
N ASN A 48 5.37 -1.71 10.03
CA ASN A 48 3.99 -1.20 10.09
C ASN A 48 3.92 0.07 10.95
N ASN A 49 3.72 1.21 10.30
CA ASN A 49 3.57 2.53 10.92
C ASN A 49 2.09 2.92 11.14
N GLY A 50 1.16 2.09 10.71
CA GLY A 50 -0.27 2.26 10.89
C GLY A 50 -1.07 1.54 9.81
N SER A 51 -2.12 0.84 10.21
CA SER A 51 -2.99 0.10 9.31
C SER A 51 -4.46 0.50 9.52
N TRP A 52 -5.29 -0.40 10.00
CA TRP A 52 -6.71 -0.14 10.21
C TRP A 52 -6.96 0.90 11.32
N GLY A 53 -7.97 1.75 11.10
CA GLY A 53 -8.51 2.69 12.08
C GLY A 53 -9.66 3.48 11.48
N GLN A 54 -10.78 3.57 12.19
CA GLN A 54 -11.95 4.33 11.75
C GLN A 54 -11.67 5.83 11.83
N ARG A 55 -11.47 6.44 10.67
CA ARG A 55 -11.16 7.87 10.56
C ARG A 55 -11.45 8.41 9.17
N ASP A 56 -11.64 9.71 9.11
CA ASP A 56 -11.62 10.45 7.85
C ASP A 56 -10.19 10.64 7.33
N MET A 57 -10.08 10.96 6.05
CA MET A 57 -8.80 11.42 5.48
C MET A 57 -8.36 12.71 6.16
N ARG A 58 -7.05 12.84 6.46
CA ARG A 58 -6.49 14.06 7.04
C ARG A 58 -6.82 15.27 6.17
N GLY A 59 -7.33 16.33 6.81
CA GLY A 59 -7.71 17.57 6.13
C GLY A 59 -8.94 17.47 5.23
N LYS A 60 -9.71 16.36 5.29
CA LYS A 60 -10.95 16.18 4.53
C LYS A 60 -12.04 15.54 5.40
N PRO A 61 -12.61 16.28 6.36
CA PRO A 61 -13.74 15.80 7.16
C PRO A 61 -14.89 15.32 6.27
N GLY A 62 -15.56 14.24 6.65
CA GLY A 62 -16.62 13.60 5.87
C GLY A 62 -16.13 12.73 4.71
N SER A 63 -14.82 12.61 4.50
CA SER A 63 -14.22 11.74 3.48
C SER A 63 -13.54 10.56 4.17
N LEU A 64 -14.15 9.38 4.11
CA LEU A 64 -13.62 8.16 4.72
C LEU A 64 -12.20 7.85 4.22
N SER A 65 -11.27 7.59 5.14
CA SER A 65 -9.93 7.10 4.79
C SER A 65 -9.98 5.64 4.32
N VAL A 66 -9.13 5.23 3.37
CA VAL A 66 -9.00 3.82 2.99
C VAL A 66 -8.49 2.95 4.14
N HIS A 67 -7.76 3.51 5.11
CA HIS A 67 -7.45 2.79 6.36
C HIS A 67 -8.70 2.34 7.10
N ALA A 68 -9.76 3.13 7.10
CA ALA A 68 -11.02 2.77 7.74
C ALA A 68 -11.76 1.63 7.05
N THR A 69 -11.46 1.35 5.78
CA THR A 69 -12.00 0.18 5.07
C THR A 69 -11.22 -1.11 5.39
N GLY A 70 -10.12 -1.03 6.16
CA GLY A 70 -9.24 -2.16 6.46
C GLY A 70 -8.36 -2.61 5.30
N ARG A 71 -8.15 -1.77 4.26
CA ARG A 71 -7.41 -2.12 3.04
C ARG A 71 -6.18 -1.26 2.79
N ALA A 72 -5.76 -0.47 3.76
CA ALA A 72 -4.56 0.35 3.65
C ALA A 72 -3.60 0.14 4.82
N VAL A 73 -2.31 0.29 4.52
CA VAL A 73 -1.22 0.32 5.49
C VAL A 73 -0.22 1.41 5.14
N ASP A 74 0.33 2.06 6.16
CA ASP A 74 1.51 2.89 6.07
C ASP A 74 2.73 2.05 6.47
N LEU A 75 3.61 1.71 5.51
CA LEU A 75 4.85 0.97 5.75
C LEU A 75 6.02 1.96 5.77
N SER A 76 6.63 2.15 6.94
CA SER A 76 7.77 3.06 7.09
C SER A 76 9.10 2.35 6.88
N TYR A 77 10.02 3.07 6.25
CA TYR A 77 11.44 2.71 6.11
C TYR A 77 12.34 3.55 7.03
N ARG A 78 11.74 4.27 8.01
CA ARG A 78 12.47 5.07 8.99
C ARG A 78 13.26 4.18 9.94
N LYS A 79 14.58 4.35 9.94
CA LYS A 79 15.47 3.66 10.87
C LYS A 79 15.23 4.12 12.30
N SER A 80 15.19 3.19 13.23
CA SER A 80 15.09 3.42 14.67
C SER A 80 15.73 2.28 15.44
N GLU A 81 15.87 2.40 16.76
CA GLU A 81 16.36 1.31 17.61
C GLU A 81 15.49 0.04 17.48
N LYS A 82 14.16 0.21 17.38
CA LYS A 82 13.22 -0.91 17.20
C LYS A 82 13.25 -1.49 15.79
N ASN A 83 13.64 -0.69 14.80
CA ASN A 83 13.67 -1.07 13.39
C ASN A 83 15.04 -0.75 12.77
N PRO A 84 16.12 -1.44 13.21
CA PRO A 84 17.49 -1.09 12.83
C PRO A 84 17.82 -1.42 11.37
N LYS A 85 17.07 -2.34 10.74
CA LYS A 85 17.23 -2.71 9.32
C LYS A 85 16.46 -1.79 8.38
N ALA A 86 15.54 -0.96 8.89
CA ALA A 86 14.70 -0.10 8.07
C ALA A 86 15.56 0.88 7.25
N ASN A 87 15.32 0.91 5.93
CA ASN A 87 16.01 1.81 5.02
C ASN A 87 15.26 1.93 3.68
N ARG A 88 15.39 3.11 3.05
CA ARG A 88 14.67 3.40 1.81
C ARG A 88 15.15 2.58 0.61
N LYS A 89 16.43 2.27 0.50
CA LYS A 89 17.00 1.56 -0.67
C LYS A 89 16.35 0.19 -0.84
N ASP A 90 16.38 -0.62 0.21
CA ASP A 90 15.82 -1.98 0.19
C ASP A 90 14.28 -1.95 0.16
N ALA A 91 13.67 -0.98 0.84
CA ALA A 91 12.24 -0.73 0.75
C ALA A 91 11.77 -0.43 -0.68
N LEU A 92 12.53 0.36 -1.46
CA LEU A 92 12.25 0.61 -2.87
C LEU A 92 12.44 -0.63 -3.74
N THR A 93 13.47 -1.46 -3.47
CA THR A 93 13.67 -2.74 -4.17
C THR A 93 12.45 -3.65 -3.98
N PHE A 94 11.97 -3.79 -2.75
CA PHE A 94 10.75 -4.52 -2.46
C PHE A 94 9.53 -3.90 -3.19
N LEU A 95 9.34 -2.58 -3.07
CA LEU A 95 8.20 -1.88 -3.68
C LEU A 95 8.17 -2.04 -5.20
N ASN A 96 9.30 -1.96 -5.88
CA ASN A 96 9.37 -2.14 -7.33
C ASN A 96 8.89 -3.55 -7.72
N LYS A 97 9.35 -4.59 -7.02
CA LYS A 97 8.89 -5.97 -7.24
C LYS A 97 7.39 -6.13 -6.96
N VAL A 98 6.87 -5.45 -5.94
CA VAL A 98 5.41 -5.39 -5.66
C VAL A 98 4.65 -4.78 -6.83
N LEU A 99 5.13 -3.67 -7.39
CA LEU A 99 4.45 -2.98 -8.49
C LEU A 99 4.54 -3.73 -9.82
N GLU A 100 5.66 -4.40 -10.11
CA GLU A 100 5.80 -5.31 -11.25
C GLU A 100 4.76 -6.45 -11.22
N ASN A 101 4.32 -6.83 -10.02
CA ASN A 101 3.35 -7.89 -9.77
C ASN A 101 2.06 -7.36 -9.12
N ALA A 102 1.69 -6.11 -9.40
CA ALA A 102 0.61 -5.40 -8.71
C ALA A 102 -0.74 -6.12 -8.79
N ASN A 103 -1.03 -6.78 -9.89
CA ASN A 103 -2.28 -7.51 -10.07
C ASN A 103 -2.30 -8.79 -9.22
N GLU A 104 -1.21 -9.53 -9.21
CA GLU A 104 -1.07 -10.75 -8.40
C GLU A 104 -1.17 -10.44 -6.91
N LEU A 105 -0.54 -9.35 -6.46
CA LEU A 105 -0.53 -8.92 -5.06
C LEU A 105 -1.73 -8.06 -4.66
N GLY A 106 -2.67 -7.84 -5.57
CA GLY A 106 -3.90 -7.10 -5.32
C GLY A 106 -3.72 -5.60 -5.08
N ILE A 107 -2.62 -4.99 -5.53
CA ILE A 107 -2.32 -3.58 -5.29
C ILE A 107 -3.33 -2.69 -6.01
N GLN A 108 -3.90 -1.74 -5.27
CA GLN A 108 -4.83 -0.72 -5.77
C GLN A 108 -4.16 0.65 -5.91
N CYS A 109 -3.39 1.05 -4.90
CA CYS A 109 -2.72 2.34 -4.86
C CYS A 109 -1.44 2.25 -4.03
N VAL A 110 -0.43 3.01 -4.43
CA VAL A 110 0.77 3.27 -3.63
C VAL A 110 1.05 4.77 -3.65
N LEU A 111 1.25 5.37 -2.48
CA LEU A 111 1.72 6.73 -2.33
C LEU A 111 3.14 6.71 -1.77
N ASP A 112 4.05 7.42 -2.43
CA ASP A 112 5.43 7.62 -2.00
C ASP A 112 5.69 9.13 -1.88
N TYR A 113 5.87 9.60 -0.65
CA TYR A 113 5.95 11.04 -0.36
C TYR A 113 7.35 11.62 -0.48
N PHE A 114 8.36 10.77 -0.62
CA PHE A 114 9.76 11.19 -0.52
C PHE A 114 10.35 11.83 -1.78
N PRO A 115 10.16 11.32 -3.03
CA PRO A 115 11.05 11.65 -4.15
C PRO A 115 10.91 13.08 -4.68
N GLU A 116 9.82 13.76 -4.36
CA GLU A 116 9.46 15.09 -4.83
C GLU A 116 8.90 15.90 -3.67
N LYS A 117 8.76 17.22 -3.85
CA LYS A 117 8.21 18.09 -2.81
C LYS A 117 6.86 17.61 -2.25
N PHE A 118 6.01 17.02 -3.11
CA PHE A 118 4.68 16.53 -2.72
C PHE A 118 4.50 15.03 -2.94
N GLY A 119 5.58 14.34 -3.35
CA GLY A 119 5.56 12.90 -3.60
C GLY A 119 4.89 12.51 -4.91
N ARG A 120 4.59 11.23 -5.03
CA ARG A 120 3.99 10.60 -6.21
C ARG A 120 3.00 9.51 -5.81
N GLY A 121 2.07 9.18 -6.71
CA GLY A 121 1.11 8.09 -6.53
C GLY A 121 1.04 7.17 -7.73
N TRP A 122 1.11 5.86 -7.50
CA TRP A 122 0.80 4.82 -8.47
C TRP A 122 -0.63 4.31 -8.24
N ARG A 123 -1.37 3.99 -9.30
CA ARG A 123 -2.70 3.41 -9.17
C ARG A 123 -2.94 2.32 -10.20
N CYS A 124 -3.76 1.33 -9.82
CA CYS A 124 -4.09 0.17 -10.63
C CYS A 124 -4.91 0.49 -11.89
N ASP A 125 -5.64 1.61 -11.92
CA ASP A 125 -6.45 2.04 -13.06
C ASP A 125 -5.62 2.65 -14.20
N ARG A 126 -4.38 3.05 -13.92
CA ARG A 126 -3.46 3.63 -14.90
C ARG A 126 -2.10 2.94 -15.01
N GLN A 127 -1.80 2.00 -14.10
CA GLN A 127 -0.54 1.21 -14.06
C GLN A 127 0.72 2.10 -14.14
N SER A 128 0.67 3.30 -13.60
CA SER A 128 1.77 4.27 -13.68
C SER A 128 1.81 5.22 -12.50
N TRP A 129 3.02 5.77 -12.27
CA TRP A 129 3.23 6.86 -11.33
C TRP A 129 2.76 8.20 -11.89
N GLU A 130 2.21 9.01 -11.01
CA GLU A 130 1.86 10.41 -11.25
C GLU A 130 2.46 11.26 -10.13
N LYS A 131 3.18 12.34 -10.52
CA LYS A 131 3.76 13.28 -9.56
C LYS A 131 2.70 14.24 -9.05
N TYR A 132 2.74 14.53 -7.77
CA TYR A 132 1.84 15.50 -7.17
C TYR A 132 2.43 16.91 -7.23
N THR A 133 1.59 17.89 -7.59
CA THR A 133 1.93 19.30 -7.66
C THR A 133 1.47 20.08 -6.44
N LYS A 134 0.68 19.45 -5.56
CA LYS A 134 0.13 20.03 -4.32
C LYS A 134 0.29 19.03 -3.19
N ALA A 135 0.37 19.51 -1.96
CA ALA A 135 0.31 18.65 -0.79
C ALA A 135 -1.02 17.87 -0.76
N THR A 136 -0.94 16.55 -0.84
CA THR A 136 -2.12 15.67 -0.86
C THR A 136 -2.47 15.15 0.52
N ILE A 137 -1.48 15.10 1.44
CA ILE A 137 -1.62 14.54 2.77
C ILE A 137 -0.81 15.37 3.76
N HIS A 138 -1.36 15.55 4.97
CA HIS A 138 -0.68 16.20 6.07
C HIS A 138 0.52 15.35 6.52
N GLY A 139 1.71 15.94 6.54
CA GLY A 139 2.97 15.26 6.84
C GLY A 139 3.87 15.00 5.61
N ALA A 140 3.35 15.03 4.39
CA ALA A 140 4.15 15.25 3.18
C ALA A 140 4.52 16.76 3.13
N PRO A 141 5.64 17.12 2.59
CA PRO A 141 6.65 16.38 1.85
C PRO A 141 7.66 15.65 2.74
N ALA A 142 8.47 14.80 2.10
CA ALA A 142 9.54 14.02 2.73
C ALA A 142 9.06 13.00 3.79
N GLY A 143 7.84 12.50 3.65
CA GLY A 143 7.37 11.36 4.46
C GLY A 143 8.25 10.13 4.24
N ASP A 144 8.55 9.43 5.31
CA ASP A 144 9.45 8.27 5.34
C ASP A 144 8.70 6.93 5.35
N TRP A 145 7.55 6.88 4.69
CA TRP A 145 6.71 5.70 4.54
C TRP A 145 6.05 5.63 3.16
N PHE A 146 5.66 4.43 2.77
CA PHE A 146 4.73 4.17 1.67
C PHE A 146 3.33 3.95 2.22
N HIS A 147 2.33 4.63 1.67
CA HIS A 147 0.94 4.25 1.86
C HIS A 147 0.57 3.24 0.77
N ILE A 148 0.10 2.05 1.16
CA ILE A 148 -0.24 0.97 0.23
C ILE A 148 -1.69 0.57 0.45
N GLU A 149 -2.46 0.49 -0.64
CA GLU A 149 -3.84 0.02 -0.65
C GLU A 149 -3.96 -1.27 -1.46
N ILE A 150 -4.71 -2.24 -0.93
CA ILE A 150 -4.98 -3.52 -1.60
C ILE A 150 -6.46 -3.68 -1.95
N SER A 151 -6.76 -4.63 -2.83
CA SER A 151 -8.13 -4.94 -3.25
C SER A 151 -8.95 -5.54 -2.11
N PRO A 152 -10.31 -5.46 -2.15
CA PRO A 152 -11.16 -6.12 -1.19
C PRO A 152 -10.89 -7.62 -1.09
N GLN A 153 -10.70 -8.30 -2.23
CA GLN A 153 -10.38 -9.72 -2.28
C GLN A 153 -9.10 -10.06 -1.51
N ALA A 154 -8.02 -9.31 -1.73
CA ALA A 154 -6.75 -9.49 -1.03
C ALA A 154 -6.92 -9.23 0.48
N ALA A 155 -7.64 -8.17 0.86
CA ALA A 155 -7.84 -7.81 2.25
C ALA A 155 -8.64 -8.86 3.04
N ASP A 156 -9.55 -9.59 2.39
CA ASP A 156 -10.39 -10.59 3.05
C ASP A 156 -9.75 -11.98 3.13
N SER A 157 -8.83 -12.32 2.22
CA SER A 157 -8.36 -13.70 2.06
C SER A 157 -6.89 -13.90 2.42
N VAL A 158 -6.63 -14.45 3.60
CA VAL A 158 -5.28 -14.89 4.02
C VAL A 158 -4.68 -15.91 3.05
N ILE A 159 -5.50 -16.86 2.58
CA ILE A 159 -5.05 -17.91 1.66
C ILE A 159 -4.60 -17.30 0.33
N TRP A 160 -5.40 -16.40 -0.21
CA TRP A 160 -5.07 -15.72 -1.46
C TRP A 160 -3.77 -14.90 -1.33
N VAL A 161 -3.62 -14.14 -0.25
CA VAL A 161 -2.41 -13.34 0.01
C VAL A 161 -1.16 -14.20 0.12
N LYS A 162 -1.23 -15.31 0.88
CA LYS A 162 -0.10 -16.24 1.02
C LYS A 162 0.30 -16.85 -0.32
N ALA A 163 -0.67 -17.29 -1.12
CA ALA A 163 -0.41 -17.86 -2.45
C ALA A 163 0.22 -16.82 -3.40
N ALA A 164 -0.28 -15.58 -3.38
CA ALA A 164 0.26 -14.49 -4.19
C ALA A 164 1.72 -14.14 -3.81
N PHE A 165 2.02 -14.03 -2.52
CA PHE A 165 3.39 -13.78 -2.06
C PHE A 165 4.33 -14.94 -2.38
N LEU A 166 3.90 -16.18 -2.18
CA LEU A 166 4.69 -17.36 -2.55
C LEU A 166 5.03 -17.36 -4.05
N LYS A 167 4.05 -17.05 -4.90
CA LYS A 167 4.24 -16.98 -6.36
C LYS A 167 5.24 -15.89 -6.76
N VAL A 168 5.16 -14.70 -6.14
CA VAL A 168 5.96 -13.54 -6.51
C VAL A 168 7.36 -13.56 -5.88
N PHE A 169 7.46 -13.94 -4.62
CA PHE A 169 8.69 -13.83 -3.84
C PHE A 169 9.36 -15.19 -3.56
N GLY A 170 8.63 -16.29 -3.70
CA GLY A 170 9.05 -17.59 -3.23
C GLY A 170 8.88 -17.78 -1.71
N GLU A 171 9.46 -18.84 -1.17
CA GLU A 171 9.48 -19.07 0.26
C GLU A 171 10.39 -18.06 0.97
N ILE A 172 10.04 -17.73 2.22
CA ILE A 172 10.89 -16.90 3.06
C ILE A 172 12.13 -17.73 3.42
N PRO A 173 13.36 -17.24 3.16
CA PRO A 173 14.56 -17.95 3.55
C PRO A 173 14.53 -18.24 5.06
N GLN A 174 14.63 -19.50 5.43
CA GLN A 174 14.83 -19.89 6.83
C GLN A 174 16.29 -19.53 7.19
N ASN A 175 16.45 -18.50 8.03
CA ASN A 175 17.75 -18.13 8.61
C ASN A 175 18.04 -18.99 9.82
#